data_3f6b84366c131a94b9807f1fa2ed7b43
#
_entry.id   3f6b84366c131a94b9807f1fa2ed7b43
#
_cell.length_a   1.000
_cell.length_b   1.000
_cell.length_c   1.000
_cell.angle_alpha   90.00
_cell.angle_beta   90.00
_cell.angle_gamma   90.00
#
_symmetry.space_group_name_H-M   'P 1'
#
loop_
_entity.id
_entity.type
_entity.pdbx_description
1 polymer ?
#
loop_
_entity_poly.entity_id
_entity_poly.type
_entity_poly.pdbx_seq_one_letter_code
_entity_poly.pdbx_strand_id
1 'polypeptide(L)'
;MIVRVLLAAVAVIVVDLIVRLVLRRQAPAGVQHDAAGRFRWLRVAVNVIGLASLAVVASTAWVANEGSLTGDRLIWHVGSAPAFAIGAVAVTLCWAHRNQFSASDVSRLKSAGGRALPLRKIFFWIAVLLAVPTLTSILAAMFPFFGTDDQQNLLRIHRYCGALLAAAGLLFAYFAALTWRNRWRETRREGSPD
;
A
#
# COMPACT_ATOMS: atom_id res chain seq x y z
N MET A 1 21.85 15.79 11.20
CA MET A 1 22.15 14.52 11.91
C MET A 1 20.94 13.94 12.61
N ILE A 2 20.20 14.69 13.43
CA ILE A 2 19.03 14.25 14.20
C ILE A 2 17.92 13.66 13.31
N VAL A 3 17.62 14.27 12.15
CA VAL A 3 16.61 13.80 11.20
C VAL A 3 16.89 12.40 10.67
N ARG A 4 18.16 12.15 10.28
CA ARG A 4 18.55 10.82 9.77
C ARG A 4 18.39 9.75 10.84
N VAL A 5 18.67 10.08 12.10
CA VAL A 5 18.48 9.18 13.24
C VAL A 5 17.00 8.94 13.50
N LEU A 6 16.16 9.99 13.44
CA LEU A 6 14.71 9.87 13.65
C LEU A 6 14.05 9.06 12.53
N LEU A 7 14.37 9.34 11.26
CA LEU A 7 13.88 8.57 10.12
C LEU A 7 14.34 7.11 10.16
N ALA A 8 15.60 6.87 10.55
CA ALA A 8 16.10 5.51 10.73
C ALA A 8 15.36 4.78 11.86
N ALA A 9 15.13 5.45 13.00
CA ALA A 9 14.38 4.86 14.11
C ALA A 9 12.92 4.54 13.73
N VAL A 10 12.23 5.45 13.06
CA VAL A 10 10.87 5.21 12.53
C VAL A 10 10.88 4.05 11.54
N ALA A 11 11.85 4.03 10.61
CA ALA A 11 11.97 2.93 9.65
C ALA A 11 12.18 1.58 10.33
N VAL A 12 13.05 1.51 11.37
CA VAL A 12 13.29 0.28 12.13
C VAL A 12 12.02 -0.18 12.85
N ILE A 13 11.30 0.73 13.52
CA ILE A 13 10.05 0.39 14.22
C ILE A 13 9.01 -0.13 13.23
N VAL A 14 8.86 0.51 12.07
CA VAL A 14 7.91 0.11 11.04
C VAL A 14 8.30 -1.23 10.42
N VAL A 15 9.59 -1.45 10.15
CA VAL A 15 10.07 -2.74 9.65
C VAL A 15 9.83 -3.84 10.67
N ASP A 16 10.12 -3.61 11.96
CA ASP A 16 9.84 -4.59 13.02
C ASP A 16 8.33 -4.90 13.12
N LEU A 17 7.47 -3.87 13.08
CA LEU A 17 6.02 -4.04 13.07
C LEU A 17 5.55 -4.84 11.84
N ILE A 18 6.06 -4.54 10.65
CA ILE A 18 5.75 -5.26 9.42
C ILE A 18 6.22 -6.70 9.50
N VAL A 19 7.47 -6.93 9.96
CA VAL A 19 8.02 -8.27 10.16
C VAL A 19 7.15 -9.08 11.12
N ARG A 20 6.75 -8.52 12.24
CA ARG A 20 5.82 -9.17 13.19
C ARG A 20 4.46 -9.46 12.56
N LEU A 21 3.89 -8.54 11.77
CA LEU A 21 2.62 -8.73 11.07
C LEU A 21 2.73 -9.80 9.97
N VAL A 22 3.85 -9.82 9.23
CA VAL A 22 4.10 -10.79 8.15
C VAL A 22 4.39 -12.19 8.69
N LEU A 23 5.21 -12.26 9.77
CA LEU A 23 5.66 -13.55 10.34
C LEU A 23 4.74 -14.08 11.43
N ARG A 24 3.70 -13.34 11.86
CA ARG A 24 2.74 -13.87 12.83
C ARG A 24 2.18 -15.18 12.30
N ARG A 25 2.51 -16.26 13.00
CA ARG A 25 1.97 -17.61 12.70
C ARG A 25 0.45 -17.49 12.62
N GLN A 26 -0.12 -18.00 11.54
CA GLN A 26 -1.57 -18.06 11.35
C GLN A 26 -2.18 -18.74 12.58
N ALA A 27 -3.02 -18.03 13.30
CA ALA A 27 -3.87 -18.66 14.31
C ALA A 27 -4.72 -19.73 13.60
N PRO A 28 -4.94 -20.90 14.21
CA PRO A 28 -5.74 -21.95 13.59
C PRO A 28 -7.11 -21.41 13.18
N ALA A 29 -7.54 -21.79 11.98
CA ALA A 29 -8.67 -21.22 11.22
C ALA A 29 -10.07 -21.45 11.84
N GLY A 30 -10.17 -21.89 13.10
CA GLY A 30 -11.41 -22.40 13.69
C GLY A 30 -12.45 -21.38 14.18
N VAL A 31 -12.16 -20.07 14.23
CA VAL A 31 -13.06 -19.11 14.95
C VAL A 31 -13.52 -17.91 14.10
N GLN A 32 -13.36 -17.92 12.78
CA GLN A 32 -13.54 -16.70 11.98
C GLN A 32 -14.84 -16.58 11.15
N HIS A 33 -15.83 -17.45 11.28
CA HIS A 33 -16.95 -17.47 10.30
C HIS A 33 -17.99 -16.35 10.44
N ASP A 34 -18.27 -15.79 11.61
CA ASP A 34 -19.40 -14.86 11.78
C ASP A 34 -19.09 -13.37 11.72
N ALA A 35 -17.85 -12.96 12.02
CA ALA A 35 -17.48 -11.55 11.95
C ALA A 35 -17.17 -11.06 10.51
N ALA A 36 -16.92 -11.97 9.58
CA ALA A 36 -16.48 -11.63 8.22
C ALA A 36 -17.56 -10.97 7.35
N GLY A 37 -18.84 -11.25 7.60
CA GLY A 37 -19.97 -10.68 6.84
C GLY A 37 -20.24 -9.22 7.22
N ARG A 38 -20.23 -8.94 8.51
CA ARG A 38 -20.68 -7.66 9.09
C ARG A 38 -19.84 -6.45 8.67
N PHE A 39 -18.56 -6.63 8.37
CA PHE A 39 -17.63 -5.56 7.94
C PHE A 39 -17.28 -5.60 6.44
N ARG A 40 -18.01 -6.34 5.64
CA ARG A 40 -17.74 -6.44 4.20
C ARG A 40 -17.82 -5.08 3.51
N TRP A 41 -18.84 -4.30 3.79
CA TRP A 41 -19.06 -2.97 3.22
C TRP A 41 -17.95 -2.00 3.65
N LEU A 42 -17.53 -2.05 4.94
CA LEU A 42 -16.45 -1.20 5.45
C LEU A 42 -15.12 -1.47 4.71
N ARG A 43 -14.81 -2.75 4.47
CA ARG A 43 -13.61 -3.12 3.68
C ARG A 43 -13.68 -2.62 2.24
N VAL A 44 -14.86 -2.68 1.62
CA VAL A 44 -15.06 -2.13 0.28
C VAL A 44 -14.88 -0.62 0.29
N ALA A 45 -15.52 0.08 1.24
CA ALA A 45 -15.40 1.53 1.37
C ALA A 45 -13.95 1.98 1.60
N VAL A 46 -13.23 1.33 2.50
CA VAL A 46 -11.79 1.61 2.78
C VAL A 46 -10.94 1.43 1.51
N ASN A 47 -11.17 0.37 0.73
CA ASN A 47 -10.45 0.15 -0.51
C ASN A 47 -10.77 1.21 -1.58
N VAL A 48 -12.05 1.55 -1.74
CA VAL A 48 -12.48 2.56 -2.70
C VAL A 48 -11.87 3.92 -2.34
N ILE A 49 -11.96 4.33 -1.07
CA ILE A 49 -11.38 5.60 -0.60
C ILE A 49 -9.85 5.57 -0.76
N GLY A 50 -9.18 4.49 -0.37
CA GLY A 50 -7.74 4.35 -0.49
C GLY A 50 -7.25 4.39 -1.93
N LEU A 51 -7.92 3.69 -2.85
CA LEU A 51 -7.57 3.70 -4.28
C LEU A 51 -7.89 5.04 -4.94
N ALA A 52 -9.04 5.65 -4.63
CA ALA A 52 -9.42 6.95 -5.17
C ALA A 52 -8.44 8.04 -4.73
N SER A 53 -8.10 8.10 -3.44
CA SER A 53 -7.12 9.06 -2.93
C SER A 53 -5.72 8.82 -3.51
N LEU A 54 -5.29 7.57 -3.65
CA LEU A 54 -4.02 7.23 -4.32
C LEU A 54 -4.03 7.69 -5.79
N ALA A 55 -5.13 7.49 -6.51
CA ALA A 55 -5.25 7.92 -7.89
C ALA A 55 -5.15 9.44 -8.02
N VAL A 56 -5.81 10.20 -7.14
CA VAL A 56 -5.74 11.67 -7.12
C VAL A 56 -4.33 12.14 -6.78
N VAL A 57 -3.71 11.61 -5.74
CA VAL A 57 -2.33 11.98 -5.35
C VAL A 57 -1.34 11.63 -6.45
N ALA A 58 -1.46 10.45 -7.07
CA ALA A 58 -0.56 10.02 -8.14
C ALA A 58 -0.74 10.84 -9.43
N SER A 59 -1.99 11.13 -9.83
CA SER A 59 -2.26 11.94 -11.03
C SER A 59 -1.76 13.37 -10.89
N THR A 60 -1.99 14.01 -9.75
CA THR A 60 -1.49 15.34 -9.47
C THR A 60 0.03 15.40 -9.39
N ALA A 61 0.67 14.38 -8.82
CA ALA A 61 2.12 14.25 -8.77
C ALA A 61 2.75 14.01 -10.16
N TRP A 62 2.09 13.22 -11.03
CA TRP A 62 2.55 12.99 -12.41
C TRP A 62 2.63 14.29 -13.20
N VAL A 63 1.56 15.08 -13.14
CA VAL A 63 1.52 16.38 -13.82
C VAL A 63 2.56 17.37 -13.27
N ALA A 64 2.92 17.24 -11.98
CA ALA A 64 4.00 18.05 -11.38
C ALA A 64 5.40 17.73 -11.91
N ASN A 65 5.59 16.59 -12.55
CA ASN A 65 6.87 16.24 -13.17
C ASN A 65 7.19 17.12 -14.40
N GLU A 66 6.17 17.75 -14.99
CA GLU A 66 6.30 18.66 -16.13
C GLU A 66 6.51 20.14 -15.71
N GLY A 67 6.47 20.41 -14.39
CA GLY A 67 6.64 21.78 -13.84
C GLY A 67 6.46 21.83 -12.32
N SER A 68 6.37 23.04 -11.76
CA SER A 68 6.07 23.23 -10.34
C SER A 68 4.59 22.93 -10.06
N LEU A 69 4.32 22.23 -8.93
CA LEU A 69 2.95 22.11 -8.40
C LEU A 69 2.47 23.48 -7.92
N THR A 70 1.60 24.11 -8.67
CA THR A 70 1.02 25.42 -8.36
C THR A 70 -0.49 25.41 -8.56
N GLY A 71 -1.17 26.37 -7.94
CA GLY A 71 -2.61 26.57 -8.08
C GLY A 71 -3.43 25.36 -7.64
N ASP A 72 -4.49 25.05 -8.39
CA ASP A 72 -5.47 24.00 -8.08
C ASP A 72 -4.83 22.62 -7.93
N ARG A 73 -3.79 22.33 -8.70
CA ARG A 73 -3.08 21.04 -8.63
C ARG A 73 -2.43 20.81 -7.27
N LEU A 74 -1.82 21.85 -6.71
CA LEU A 74 -1.25 21.81 -5.37
C LEU A 74 -2.35 21.60 -4.33
N ILE A 75 -3.48 22.29 -4.46
CA ILE A 75 -4.63 22.17 -3.54
C ILE A 75 -5.16 20.74 -3.57
N TRP A 76 -5.36 20.15 -4.74
CA TRP A 76 -5.81 18.75 -4.87
C TRP A 76 -4.81 17.76 -4.30
N HIS A 77 -3.51 17.97 -4.57
CA HIS A 77 -2.46 17.08 -4.04
C HIS A 77 -2.41 17.13 -2.51
N VAL A 78 -2.32 18.31 -1.94
CA VAL A 78 -2.24 18.51 -0.48
C VAL A 78 -3.55 18.13 0.20
N GLY A 79 -4.70 18.50 -0.38
CA GLY A 79 -6.02 18.20 0.17
C GLY A 79 -6.37 16.73 0.19
N SER A 80 -5.89 15.93 -0.80
CA SER A 80 -6.12 14.48 -0.83
C SER A 80 -5.12 13.68 0.00
N ALA A 81 -3.98 14.24 0.38
CA ALA A 81 -2.94 13.55 1.12
C ALA A 81 -3.39 12.99 2.49
N PRO A 82 -4.17 13.70 3.34
CA PRO A 82 -4.70 13.16 4.58
C PRO A 82 -5.64 11.96 4.35
N ALA A 83 -6.51 12.04 3.35
CA ALA A 83 -7.41 10.93 3.00
C ALA A 83 -6.61 9.70 2.53
N PHE A 84 -5.55 9.91 1.75
CA PHE A 84 -4.61 8.86 1.38
C PHE A 84 -3.90 8.26 2.60
N ALA A 85 -3.40 9.07 3.52
CA ALA A 85 -2.70 8.60 4.72
C ALA A 85 -3.61 7.72 5.59
N ILE A 86 -4.83 8.18 5.87
CA ILE A 86 -5.82 7.42 6.64
C ILE A 86 -6.20 6.14 5.89
N GLY A 87 -6.44 6.24 4.59
CA GLY A 87 -6.75 5.11 3.73
C GLY A 87 -5.62 4.06 3.71
N ALA A 88 -4.37 4.48 3.61
CA ALA A 88 -3.20 3.58 3.61
C ALA A 88 -3.09 2.80 4.93
N VAL A 89 -3.27 3.47 6.07
CA VAL A 89 -3.30 2.82 7.39
C VAL A 89 -4.46 1.84 7.47
N ALA A 90 -5.66 2.25 7.12
CA ALA A 90 -6.86 1.41 7.17
C ALA A 90 -6.75 0.19 6.25
N VAL A 91 -6.27 0.37 5.00
CA VAL A 91 -5.99 -0.74 4.06
C VAL A 91 -4.96 -1.69 4.65
N THR A 92 -3.88 -1.16 5.23
CA THR A 92 -2.84 -2.00 5.84
C THR A 92 -3.41 -2.85 6.97
N LEU A 93 -4.14 -2.26 7.90
CA LEU A 93 -4.75 -2.98 9.02
C LEU A 93 -5.78 -4.03 8.57
N CYS A 94 -6.62 -3.68 7.59
CA CYS A 94 -7.66 -4.59 7.09
C CYS A 94 -7.11 -5.75 6.25
N TRP A 95 -5.99 -5.54 5.55
CA TRP A 95 -5.50 -6.49 4.54
C TRP A 95 -4.17 -7.15 4.88
N ALA A 96 -3.41 -6.65 5.87
CA ALA A 96 -2.12 -7.22 6.27
C ALA A 96 -2.24 -8.71 6.56
N HIS A 97 -3.27 -9.12 7.31
CA HIS A 97 -3.53 -10.53 7.64
C HIS A 97 -3.73 -11.41 6.40
N ARG A 98 -4.43 -10.90 5.37
CA ARG A 98 -4.71 -11.65 4.12
C ARG A 98 -3.51 -11.69 3.16
N ASN A 99 -2.55 -10.79 3.34
CA ASN A 99 -1.34 -10.70 2.54
C ASN A 99 -0.10 -11.25 3.27
N GLN A 100 -0.29 -12.02 4.35
CA GLN A 100 0.80 -12.76 4.98
C GLN A 100 1.35 -13.82 4.04
N PHE A 101 2.68 -13.99 4.04
CA PHE A 101 3.33 -15.03 3.25
C PHE A 101 3.18 -16.39 3.91
N SER A 102 2.98 -17.42 3.08
CA SER A 102 2.96 -18.82 3.49
C SER A 102 4.03 -19.59 2.72
N ALA A 103 4.43 -20.76 3.23
CA ALA A 103 5.40 -21.62 2.55
C ALA A 103 4.95 -21.99 1.13
N SER A 104 3.63 -22.13 0.91
CA SER A 104 3.06 -22.40 -0.41
C SER A 104 3.22 -21.25 -1.41
N ASP A 105 3.42 -20.01 -0.96
CA ASP A 105 3.62 -18.88 -1.87
C ASP A 105 4.95 -18.98 -2.63
N VAL A 106 5.99 -19.54 -1.97
CA VAL A 106 7.30 -19.77 -2.60
C VAL A 106 7.22 -20.80 -3.72
N SER A 107 6.49 -21.88 -3.52
CA SER A 107 6.28 -22.91 -4.55
C SER A 107 5.45 -22.37 -5.72
N ARG A 108 4.43 -21.54 -5.43
CA ARG A 108 3.60 -20.88 -6.45
C ARG A 108 4.36 -19.86 -7.29
N LEU A 109 5.38 -19.20 -6.76
CA LEU A 109 6.25 -18.31 -7.56
C LEU A 109 7.00 -19.07 -8.66
N LYS A 110 7.33 -20.33 -8.44
CA LYS A 110 8.04 -21.19 -9.41
C LYS A 110 7.10 -21.72 -10.50
N SER A 111 5.78 -21.83 -10.24
CA SER A 111 4.79 -22.31 -11.23
C SER A 111 4.26 -21.18 -12.11
N ALA A 112 4.20 -21.39 -13.43
CA ALA A 112 3.78 -20.35 -14.37
C ALA A 112 2.33 -19.87 -14.14
N GLY A 113 1.41 -20.75 -13.71
CA GLY A 113 0.00 -20.41 -13.46
C GLY A 113 -0.31 -19.85 -12.07
N GLY A 114 0.59 -20.03 -11.09
CA GLY A 114 0.33 -19.69 -9.68
C GLY A 114 0.87 -18.34 -9.21
N ARG A 115 1.62 -17.63 -10.04
CA ARG A 115 2.41 -16.44 -9.67
C ARG A 115 1.60 -15.22 -9.23
N ALA A 116 0.36 -15.09 -9.69
CA ALA A 116 -0.43 -13.86 -9.45
C ALA A 116 -0.69 -13.62 -7.95
N LEU A 117 -0.96 -14.67 -7.18
CA LEU A 117 -1.25 -14.54 -5.74
C LEU A 117 -0.03 -14.07 -4.92
N PRO A 118 1.16 -14.71 -5.01
CA PRO A 118 2.32 -14.23 -4.26
C PRO A 118 2.82 -12.88 -4.75
N LEU A 119 2.76 -12.56 -6.05
CA LEU A 119 3.12 -11.23 -6.56
C LEU A 119 2.20 -10.14 -6.01
N ARG A 120 0.89 -10.39 -5.91
CA ARG A 120 -0.02 -9.48 -5.23
C ARG A 120 0.44 -9.17 -3.79
N LYS A 121 0.84 -10.20 -3.03
CA LYS A 121 1.31 -10.02 -1.66
C LYS A 121 2.62 -9.22 -1.60
N ILE A 122 3.55 -9.49 -2.49
CA ILE A 122 4.82 -8.76 -2.61
C ILE A 122 4.54 -7.27 -2.85
N PHE A 123 3.74 -6.94 -3.86
CA PHE A 123 3.44 -5.54 -4.19
C PHE A 123 2.63 -4.83 -3.12
N PHE A 124 1.76 -5.55 -2.38
CA PHE A 124 1.10 -5.00 -1.20
C PHE A 124 2.13 -4.52 -0.16
N TRP A 125 3.09 -5.36 0.20
CA TRP A 125 4.09 -5.02 1.22
C TRP A 125 5.10 -3.98 0.72
N ILE A 126 5.47 -4.00 -0.55
CA ILE A 126 6.28 -2.94 -1.17
C ILE A 126 5.54 -1.60 -1.08
N ALA A 127 4.25 -1.56 -1.39
CA ALA A 127 3.46 -0.33 -1.28
C ALA A 127 3.38 0.17 0.18
N VAL A 128 3.15 -0.71 1.15
CA VAL A 128 3.15 -0.35 2.58
C VAL A 128 4.50 0.21 3.02
N LEU A 129 5.61 -0.44 2.62
CA LEU A 129 6.97 0.03 2.93
C LEU A 129 7.27 1.40 2.32
N LEU A 130 6.83 1.65 1.09
CA LEU A 130 7.04 2.93 0.40
C LEU A 130 6.13 4.05 0.91
N ALA A 131 4.93 3.72 1.41
CA ALA A 131 4.02 4.69 2.01
C ALA A 131 4.64 5.38 3.24
N VAL A 132 5.45 4.64 4.03
CA VAL A 132 6.09 5.19 5.23
C VAL A 132 7.04 6.35 4.91
N PRO A 133 8.10 6.18 4.09
CA PRO A 133 9.01 7.30 3.79
C PRO A 133 8.29 8.40 2.99
N THR A 134 7.28 8.07 2.18
CA THR A 134 6.49 9.07 1.46
C THR A 134 5.75 9.99 2.43
N LEU A 135 5.04 9.43 3.42
CA LEU A 135 4.28 10.22 4.38
C LEU A 135 5.18 10.92 5.41
N THR A 136 6.20 10.23 5.92
CA THR A 136 7.09 10.81 6.94
C THR A 136 7.97 11.91 6.39
N SER A 137 8.42 11.81 5.13
CA SER A 137 9.25 12.86 4.51
C SER A 137 8.49 14.17 4.32
N ILE A 138 7.22 14.13 3.89
CA ILE A 138 6.44 15.35 3.74
C ILE A 138 6.06 15.95 5.09
N LEU A 139 5.68 15.13 6.06
CA LEU A 139 5.41 15.59 7.41
C LEU A 139 6.66 16.26 8.02
N ALA A 140 7.83 15.63 7.90
CA ALA A 140 9.08 16.20 8.39
C ALA A 140 9.44 17.53 7.68
N ALA A 141 9.19 17.64 6.37
CA ALA A 141 9.45 18.85 5.61
C ALA A 141 8.57 20.04 6.04
N MET A 142 7.42 19.79 6.68
CA MET A 142 6.54 20.85 7.19
C MET A 142 7.02 21.45 8.52
N PHE A 143 7.96 20.80 9.21
CA PHE A 143 8.50 21.34 10.45
C PHE A 143 9.65 22.32 10.20
N PRO A 144 9.68 23.49 10.88
CA PRO A 144 10.68 24.53 10.68
C PRO A 144 12.05 24.19 11.29
N PHE A 145 12.22 22.97 11.81
CA PHE A 145 13.48 22.53 12.43
C PHE A 145 14.56 22.12 11.42
N PHE A 146 14.20 22.01 10.15
CA PHE A 146 15.11 21.59 9.09
C PHE A 146 15.58 22.77 8.26
N GLY A 147 16.89 22.84 8.02
CA GLY A 147 17.46 23.81 7.10
C GLY A 147 16.97 23.58 5.66
N THR A 148 17.17 24.56 4.80
CA THR A 148 16.69 24.55 3.41
C THR A 148 17.15 23.31 2.64
N ASP A 149 18.41 22.89 2.83
CA ASP A 149 18.98 21.71 2.17
C ASP A 149 18.31 20.41 2.64
N ASP A 150 18.04 20.30 3.94
CA ASP A 150 17.35 19.14 4.51
C ASP A 150 15.90 19.06 4.01
N GLN A 151 15.20 20.19 3.92
CA GLN A 151 13.84 20.26 3.35
C GLN A 151 13.84 19.82 1.88
N GLN A 152 14.79 20.26 1.07
CA GLN A 152 14.91 19.83 -0.32
C GLN A 152 15.18 18.32 -0.43
N ASN A 153 16.02 17.76 0.45
CA ASN A 153 16.27 16.32 0.49
C ASN A 153 15.02 15.53 0.89
N LEU A 154 14.23 16.00 1.87
CA LEU A 154 12.96 15.39 2.26
C LEU A 154 11.94 15.42 1.11
N LEU A 155 11.82 16.52 0.38
CA LEU A 155 10.96 16.61 -0.80
C LEU A 155 11.43 15.68 -1.91
N ARG A 156 12.75 15.51 -2.10
CA ARG A 156 13.29 14.54 -3.05
C ARG A 156 12.91 13.10 -2.67
N ILE A 157 13.06 12.72 -1.40
CA ILE A 157 12.65 11.41 -0.89
C ILE A 157 11.14 11.23 -1.12
N HIS A 158 10.31 12.23 -0.78
CA HIS A 158 8.86 12.19 -1.01
C HIS A 158 8.53 11.89 -2.48
N ARG A 159 9.16 12.58 -3.41
CA ARG A 159 8.91 12.43 -4.86
C ARG A 159 9.27 11.03 -5.36
N TYR A 160 10.48 10.52 -5.04
CA TYR A 160 10.90 9.19 -5.49
C TYR A 160 10.09 8.08 -4.85
N CYS A 161 9.93 8.12 -3.53
CA CYS A 161 9.12 7.11 -2.83
C CYS A 161 7.65 7.15 -3.25
N GLY A 162 7.10 8.34 -3.49
CA GLY A 162 5.73 8.52 -3.99
C GLY A 162 5.52 7.93 -5.38
N ALA A 163 6.46 8.15 -6.32
CA ALA A 163 6.42 7.56 -7.65
C ALA A 163 6.49 6.02 -7.61
N LEU A 164 7.41 5.47 -6.82
CA LEU A 164 7.52 4.02 -6.62
C LEU A 164 6.29 3.44 -5.93
N LEU A 165 5.71 4.15 -4.96
CA LEU A 165 4.47 3.78 -4.29
C LEU A 165 3.29 3.70 -5.28
N ALA A 166 3.17 4.68 -6.17
CA ALA A 166 2.14 4.67 -7.22
C ALA A 166 2.31 3.45 -8.15
N ALA A 167 3.54 3.17 -8.59
CA ALA A 167 3.83 2.00 -9.41
C ALA A 167 3.53 0.68 -8.68
N ALA A 168 3.94 0.55 -7.41
CA ALA A 168 3.64 -0.63 -6.59
C ALA A 168 2.12 -0.81 -6.37
N GLY A 169 1.38 0.29 -6.15
CA GLY A 169 -0.08 0.28 -6.02
C GLY A 169 -0.79 -0.19 -7.29
N LEU A 170 -0.34 0.27 -8.46
CA LEU A 170 -0.87 -0.19 -9.75
C LEU A 170 -0.60 -1.69 -9.98
N LEU A 171 0.61 -2.16 -9.69
CA LEU A 171 0.95 -3.58 -9.80
C LEU A 171 0.15 -4.43 -8.81
N PHE A 172 -0.02 -3.96 -7.58
CA PHE A 172 -0.91 -4.61 -6.61
C PHE A 172 -2.35 -4.73 -7.15
N ALA A 173 -2.92 -3.64 -7.68
CA ALA A 173 -4.27 -3.63 -8.25
C ALA A 173 -4.38 -4.59 -9.44
N TYR A 174 -3.40 -4.60 -10.33
CA TYR A 174 -3.34 -5.52 -11.47
C TYR A 174 -3.34 -6.99 -11.03
N PHE A 175 -2.46 -7.38 -10.11
CA PHE A 175 -2.42 -8.77 -9.61
C PHE A 175 -3.64 -9.13 -8.76
N ALA A 176 -4.25 -8.17 -8.07
CA ALA A 176 -5.51 -8.38 -7.37
C ALA A 176 -6.65 -8.69 -8.35
N ALA A 177 -6.75 -7.95 -9.46
CA ALA A 177 -7.72 -8.19 -10.52
C ALA A 177 -7.52 -9.57 -11.19
N LEU A 178 -6.26 -9.95 -11.47
CA LEU A 178 -5.94 -11.27 -12.02
C LEU A 178 -6.37 -12.41 -11.08
N THR A 179 -6.06 -12.29 -9.78
CA THR A 179 -6.44 -13.31 -8.79
C THR A 179 -7.95 -13.42 -8.64
N TRP A 180 -8.67 -12.31 -8.73
CA TRP A 180 -10.13 -12.29 -8.69
C TRP A 180 -10.73 -12.98 -9.93
N ARG A 181 -10.24 -12.63 -11.14
CA ARG A 181 -10.68 -13.24 -12.40
C ARG A 181 -10.49 -14.76 -12.42
N ASN A 182 -9.35 -15.24 -11.91
CA ASN A 182 -9.06 -16.67 -11.88
C ASN A 182 -10.04 -17.42 -10.96
N ARG A 183 -10.36 -16.88 -9.78
CA ARG A 183 -11.37 -17.45 -8.87
C ARG A 183 -12.75 -17.54 -9.52
N TRP A 184 -13.17 -16.49 -10.26
CA TRP A 184 -14.46 -16.49 -10.96
C TRP A 184 -14.54 -17.56 -12.04
N ARG A 185 -13.44 -17.88 -12.69
CA ARG A 185 -13.39 -18.95 -13.69
C ARG A 185 -13.48 -20.34 -13.08
N GLU A 186 -12.86 -20.53 -11.91
CA GLU A 186 -12.91 -21.80 -11.16
C GLU A 186 -14.33 -22.09 -10.68
N THR A 187 -15.01 -21.13 -10.05
CA THR A 187 -16.39 -21.30 -9.59
C THR A 187 -17.40 -21.58 -10.71
N ARG A 188 -17.18 -21.03 -11.91
CA ARG A 188 -18.03 -21.32 -13.08
C ARG A 188 -17.84 -22.73 -13.62
N ARG A 189 -16.63 -23.28 -13.54
CA ARG A 189 -16.35 -24.66 -14.00
C ARG A 189 -16.95 -25.70 -13.07
N GLU A 190 -16.94 -25.43 -11.76
CA GLU A 190 -17.50 -26.33 -10.74
C GLU A 190 -19.04 -26.31 -10.72
N GLY A 191 -19.66 -25.25 -11.20
CA GLY A 191 -21.12 -25.08 -11.22
C GLY A 191 -21.80 -25.46 -12.53
N SER A 192 -21.09 -26.03 -13.53
CA SER A 192 -21.69 -26.58 -14.75
C SER A 192 -21.97 -28.08 -14.54
N PRO A 193 -23.23 -28.50 -14.24
CA PRO A 193 -23.56 -29.90 -14.27
C PRO A 193 -23.50 -30.38 -15.73
N ASP A 194 -22.78 -31.46 -15.96
CA ASP A 194 -22.83 -32.23 -17.23
C ASP A 194 -24.20 -32.82 -17.50
#